data_5c2634030f15d8234ae6120d7fb6ae6b
#
_entry.id   5c2634030f15d8234ae6120d7fb6ae6b
#
_cell.length_a   1.000
_cell.length_b   1.000
_cell.length_c   1.000
_cell.angle_alpha   90.00
_cell.angle_beta   90.00
_cell.angle_gamma   90.00
#
_symmetry.space_group_name_H-M   'P 1'
#
loop_
_entity.id
_entity.type
_entity.pdbx_description
1 polymer ?
#
loop_
_entity_poly.entity_id
_entity_poly.type
_entity_poly.pdbx_seq_one_letter_code
_entity_poly.pdbx_strand_id
1 'polypeptide(L)'
;MTVRPDPRSPSTRDRTLRGGSIGPGGYRRLTTGAGEPWIVRTLDETGPISGHISGPIRQERAVGDGEPLLAIAHLSDTHVMDCQSPARVEFLDRFLHPDVALPSATGDDGRTYRPQEPLTTQVLDAMARSIAAARTGPFTGRPLDLSIVTGDLTDSAQANELAWLAAILDGGRVHPDSGDPGRFEGVGCLAWHDPAYWHPDGGPGDIARDRHGFPLAPGLLDAARRPFTAAGLGLPWLAVYGNHDGLVQG
;
A
#
# COMPACT_ATOMS: atom_id res chain seq x y z
N MET A 1 -4.49 8.41 31.80
CA MET A 1 -5.35 7.29 31.35
C MET A 1 -4.71 6.71 30.11
N THR A 2 -3.97 5.62 30.20
CA THR A 2 -3.27 5.00 29.08
C THR A 2 -4.29 4.31 28.19
N VAL A 3 -4.61 4.89 27.05
CA VAL A 3 -5.46 4.27 26.04
C VAL A 3 -4.66 3.10 25.43
N ARG A 4 -5.11 1.88 25.67
CA ARG A 4 -4.53 0.71 25.01
C ARG A 4 -4.91 0.74 23.53
N PRO A 5 -3.95 0.51 22.60
CA PRO A 5 -4.27 0.34 21.18
C PRO A 5 -5.35 -0.73 20.98
N ASP A 6 -6.23 -0.54 20.01
CA ASP A 6 -7.20 -1.57 19.62
C ASP A 6 -6.41 -2.84 19.20
N PRO A 7 -6.62 -3.99 19.85
CA PRO A 7 -5.91 -5.21 19.52
C PRO A 7 -6.19 -5.72 18.10
N ARG A 8 -7.16 -5.14 17.40
CA ARG A 8 -7.50 -5.45 16.01
C ARG A 8 -6.68 -4.64 15.00
N SER A 9 -6.00 -3.58 15.43
CA SER A 9 -5.09 -2.81 14.59
C SER A 9 -3.67 -3.30 14.80
N PRO A 10 -3.10 -4.12 13.89
CA PRO A 10 -1.73 -4.59 14.02
C PRO A 10 -0.78 -3.40 13.96
N SER A 11 0.05 -3.26 14.98
CA SER A 11 1.07 -2.23 15.05
C SER A 11 2.45 -2.88 15.02
N THR A 12 3.37 -2.32 14.26
CA THR A 12 4.77 -2.75 14.24
C THR A 12 5.48 -2.50 15.57
N ARG A 13 4.88 -1.74 16.48
CA ARG A 13 5.33 -1.57 17.85
C ARG A 13 5.25 -2.86 18.67
N ASP A 14 4.17 -3.62 18.45
CA ASP A 14 3.86 -4.82 19.25
C ASP A 14 4.11 -6.10 18.48
N ARG A 15 4.09 -6.01 17.15
CA ARG A 15 4.18 -7.17 16.27
C ARG A 15 4.97 -6.80 15.02
N THR A 16 5.69 -7.77 14.48
CA THR A 16 6.35 -7.63 13.18
C THR A 16 5.89 -8.72 12.23
N LEU A 17 6.05 -8.48 10.93
CA LEU A 17 5.88 -9.53 9.93
C LEU A 17 7.14 -10.36 9.86
N ARG A 18 6.98 -11.67 9.97
CA ARG A 18 8.08 -12.65 9.81
C ARG A 18 7.76 -13.57 8.66
N GLY A 19 8.80 -13.95 7.93
CA GLY A 19 8.68 -15.02 6.96
C GLY A 19 8.37 -16.33 7.67
N GLY A 20 7.20 -16.88 7.41
CA GLY A 20 6.81 -18.20 7.85
C GLY A 20 7.45 -19.32 7.01
N SER A 21 6.90 -20.53 7.08
CA SER A 21 7.32 -21.65 6.25
C SER A 21 7.05 -21.37 4.77
N ILE A 22 7.84 -22.00 3.91
CA ILE A 22 7.58 -22.01 2.47
C ILE A 22 6.35 -22.88 2.22
N GLY A 23 5.33 -22.29 1.57
CA GLY A 23 4.11 -22.98 1.21
C GLY A 23 4.22 -23.75 -0.11
N PRO A 24 3.18 -24.50 -0.48
CA PRO A 24 3.08 -25.08 -1.81
C PRO A 24 3.16 -23.95 -2.86
N GLY A 25 4.05 -24.11 -3.83
CA GLY A 25 4.32 -23.06 -4.81
C GLY A 25 5.62 -22.28 -4.55
N GLY A 26 6.36 -22.60 -3.50
CA GLY A 26 7.71 -22.08 -3.27
C GLY A 26 7.79 -20.70 -2.62
N TYR A 27 6.67 -20.07 -2.26
CA TYR A 27 6.68 -18.77 -1.63
C TYR A 27 6.51 -18.83 -0.10
N ARG A 28 7.04 -17.83 0.55
CA ARG A 28 7.03 -17.72 2.00
C ARG A 28 5.85 -16.86 2.45
N ARG A 29 4.95 -17.43 3.24
CA ARG A 29 3.90 -16.66 3.89
C ARG A 29 4.49 -15.72 4.93
N LEU A 30 3.97 -14.49 4.98
CA LEU A 30 4.23 -13.59 6.08
C LEU A 30 3.27 -13.91 7.22
N THR A 31 3.80 -14.04 8.41
CA THR A 31 3.01 -14.26 9.63
C THR A 31 3.31 -13.16 10.64
N THR A 32 2.31 -12.81 11.42
CA THR A 32 2.57 -11.93 12.56
C THR A 32 3.24 -12.73 13.67
N GLY A 33 4.36 -12.24 14.17
CA GLY A 33 5.07 -12.80 15.32
C GLY A 33 5.21 -11.78 16.44
N ALA A 34 5.47 -12.24 17.65
CA ALA A 34 6.02 -11.37 18.67
C ALA A 34 7.35 -10.82 18.10
N GLY A 35 7.43 -9.53 17.90
CA GLY A 35 8.55 -8.89 17.29
C GLY A 35 9.18 -7.88 18.23
N GLU A 36 10.43 -7.62 18.02
CA GLU A 36 11.04 -6.42 18.57
C GLU A 36 10.38 -5.22 17.90
N PRO A 37 10.09 -4.15 18.66
CA PRO A 37 9.47 -2.96 18.11
C PRO A 37 10.35 -2.39 17.00
N TRP A 38 9.75 -2.08 15.88
CA TRP A 38 10.44 -1.40 14.80
C TRP A 38 10.73 0.03 15.22
N ILE A 39 11.98 0.36 15.21
CA ILE A 39 12.64 1.65 15.28
C ILE A 39 11.77 2.81 15.75
N VAL A 40 11.93 3.16 16.99
CA VAL A 40 11.66 4.52 17.47
C VAL A 40 12.88 5.35 17.20
N ARG A 41 12.83 6.26 16.25
CA ARG A 41 13.85 7.30 16.16
C ARG A 41 13.57 8.34 17.25
N THR A 42 14.37 8.34 18.27
CA THR A 42 14.58 9.54 19.07
C THR A 42 15.57 10.41 18.31
N LEU A 43 15.28 11.68 18.15
CA LEU A 43 16.26 12.65 17.70
C LEU A 43 17.35 12.69 18.78
N ASP A 44 18.49 12.10 18.51
CA ASP A 44 19.68 12.35 19.29
C ASP A 44 20.26 13.68 18.83
N GLU A 45 20.43 14.61 19.73
CA GLU A 45 20.86 15.99 19.46
C GLU A 45 22.28 16.10 18.88
N THR A 46 22.98 15.02 18.63
CA THR A 46 24.44 15.05 18.44
C THR A 46 24.97 14.40 17.16
N GLY A 47 24.17 14.05 16.15
CA GLY A 47 24.77 13.43 14.97
C GLY A 47 24.07 13.60 13.65
N PRO A 48 24.81 13.74 12.53
CA PRO A 48 24.23 13.71 11.21
C PRO A 48 23.63 12.34 10.92
N ILE A 49 22.46 12.33 10.30
CA ILE A 49 21.80 11.13 9.82
C ILE A 49 22.65 10.55 8.70
N SER A 50 23.56 9.66 9.00
CA SER A 50 24.30 8.92 7.99
C SER A 50 24.11 7.42 8.22
N GLY A 51 23.64 6.74 7.21
CA GLY A 51 23.81 5.32 7.11
C GLY A 51 22.51 4.50 7.01
N HIS A 52 22.56 3.52 6.16
CA HIS A 52 21.63 2.43 6.08
C HIS A 52 21.46 1.76 7.44
N ILE A 53 20.25 1.75 7.95
CA ILE A 53 19.94 1.06 9.20
C ILE A 53 19.53 -0.36 8.85
N SER A 54 20.46 -1.27 8.98
CA SER A 54 20.19 -2.71 8.97
C SER A 54 20.33 -3.24 10.39
N GLY A 55 19.21 -3.40 11.08
CA GLY A 55 19.15 -4.03 12.38
C GLY A 55 18.22 -3.34 13.37
N PRO A 56 17.81 -4.03 14.45
CA PRO A 56 16.95 -3.44 15.46
C PRO A 56 17.72 -2.37 16.24
N ILE A 57 17.26 -1.13 16.16
CA ILE A 57 17.73 -0.08 17.04
C ILE A 57 16.97 -0.20 18.36
N ARG A 58 17.58 -0.84 19.33
CA ARG A 58 17.18 -0.73 20.73
C ARG A 58 17.64 0.61 21.26
N GLN A 59 16.75 1.57 21.33
CA GLN A 59 16.90 2.66 22.29
C GLN A 59 15.56 2.85 23.01
N GLU A 60 15.49 2.25 24.18
CA GLU A 60 14.60 2.70 25.23
C GLU A 60 15.18 4.01 25.78
N ARG A 61 14.95 5.10 25.09
CA ARG A 61 15.08 6.40 25.73
C ARG A 61 13.68 6.79 26.17
N ALA A 62 13.52 6.97 27.46
CA ALA A 62 12.35 7.64 28.00
C ALA A 62 12.10 8.91 27.17
N VAL A 63 10.89 9.09 26.67
CA VAL A 63 10.44 10.39 26.19
C VAL A 63 10.82 11.34 27.31
N GLY A 64 11.74 12.29 27.04
CA GLY A 64 12.15 13.24 28.06
C GLY A 64 10.93 13.97 28.64
N ASP A 65 11.08 14.64 29.76
CA ASP A 65 10.02 15.38 30.47
C ASP A 65 9.39 16.53 29.64
N GLY A 66 9.62 16.54 28.31
CA GLY A 66 9.08 17.50 27.37
C GLY A 66 7.58 17.27 27.12
N GLU A 67 6.83 18.35 27.08
CA GLU A 67 5.43 18.35 26.67
C GLU A 67 5.34 18.09 25.15
N PRO A 68 4.57 17.09 24.68
CA PRO A 68 4.43 16.84 23.26
C PRO A 68 3.62 17.97 22.60
N LEU A 69 4.21 18.61 21.60
CA LEU A 69 3.62 19.76 20.91
C LEU A 69 2.63 19.33 19.84
N LEU A 70 2.90 18.22 19.13
CA LEU A 70 2.13 17.79 17.97
C LEU A 70 2.21 16.27 17.83
N ALA A 71 1.12 15.64 17.39
CA ALA A 71 1.07 14.25 17.00
C ALA A 71 0.45 14.14 15.60
N ILE A 72 1.20 13.60 14.65
CA ILE A 72 0.83 13.53 13.23
C ILE A 72 0.75 12.06 12.80
N ALA A 73 -0.31 11.70 12.06
CA ALA A 73 -0.34 10.49 11.28
C ALA A 73 0.29 10.77 9.91
N HIS A 74 1.28 10.00 9.50
CA HIS A 74 1.97 10.16 8.24
C HIS A 74 1.68 8.98 7.32
N LEU A 75 1.18 9.28 6.13
CA LEU A 75 1.00 8.36 5.01
C LEU A 75 1.90 8.80 3.88
N SER A 76 2.36 7.85 3.07
CA SER A 76 3.18 8.10 1.89
C SER A 76 2.90 7.03 0.85
N ASP A 77 3.02 7.38 -0.42
CA ASP A 77 3.01 6.43 -1.53
C ASP A 77 1.75 5.55 -1.56
N THR A 78 0.60 6.16 -1.47
CA THR A 78 -0.69 5.44 -1.41
C THR A 78 -1.09 4.84 -2.75
N HIS A 79 -0.62 5.42 -3.85
CA HIS A 79 -0.81 4.93 -5.22
C HIS A 79 -2.24 4.43 -5.46
N VAL A 80 -3.24 5.26 -5.13
CA VAL A 80 -4.62 4.93 -5.48
C VAL A 80 -4.72 4.83 -7.00
N MET A 81 -5.19 3.68 -7.47
CA MET A 81 -5.02 3.30 -8.85
C MET A 81 -6.32 2.80 -9.47
N ASP A 82 -6.56 3.25 -10.70
CA ASP A 82 -7.56 2.69 -11.59
C ASP A 82 -6.93 1.62 -12.49
N CYS A 83 -6.94 0.38 -12.03
CA CYS A 83 -6.32 -0.75 -12.73
C CYS A 83 -7.06 -1.17 -14.02
N GLN A 84 -8.18 -0.53 -14.36
CA GLN A 84 -8.93 -0.78 -15.60
C GLN A 84 -8.83 0.37 -16.60
N SER A 85 -8.14 1.44 -16.23
CA SER A 85 -8.02 2.61 -17.10
C SER A 85 -7.26 2.29 -18.38
N PRO A 86 -7.81 2.64 -19.55
CA PRO A 86 -7.11 2.48 -20.83
C PRO A 86 -5.95 3.48 -20.99
N ALA A 87 -5.84 4.47 -20.10
CA ALA A 87 -4.72 5.41 -20.10
C ALA A 87 -3.45 4.83 -19.49
N ARG A 88 -3.54 3.71 -18.81
CA ARG A 88 -2.38 3.02 -18.26
C ARG A 88 -1.59 2.31 -19.35
N VAL A 89 -0.30 2.13 -19.10
CA VAL A 89 0.62 1.53 -20.08
C VAL A 89 1.15 0.16 -19.67
N GLU A 90 0.70 -0.39 -18.54
CA GLU A 90 1.16 -1.68 -18.05
C GLU A 90 0.92 -2.84 -19.03
N PHE A 91 0.01 -2.70 -19.98
CA PHE A 91 -0.15 -3.66 -21.08
C PHE A 91 1.11 -3.80 -21.94
N LEU A 92 2.04 -2.84 -21.87
CA LEU A 92 3.33 -2.89 -22.53
C LEU A 92 4.36 -3.73 -21.77
N ASP A 93 4.14 -4.00 -20.48
CA ASP A 93 5.08 -4.72 -19.63
C ASP A 93 5.35 -6.15 -20.12
N ARG A 94 4.39 -6.74 -20.84
CA ARG A 94 4.59 -8.03 -21.52
C ARG A 94 5.82 -8.03 -22.44
N PHE A 95 6.14 -6.90 -23.05
CA PHE A 95 7.28 -6.77 -23.98
C PHE A 95 8.61 -6.58 -23.24
N LEU A 96 8.56 -6.23 -21.97
CA LEU A 96 9.71 -6.07 -21.10
C LEU A 96 10.05 -7.36 -20.34
N HIS A 97 9.22 -8.40 -20.49
CA HIS A 97 9.43 -9.65 -19.78
C HIS A 97 10.59 -10.42 -20.39
N PRO A 98 11.60 -10.86 -19.60
CA PRO A 98 12.80 -11.51 -20.12
C PRO A 98 12.52 -12.82 -20.89
N ASP A 99 11.40 -13.49 -20.60
CA ASP A 99 10.99 -14.71 -21.29
C ASP A 99 10.18 -14.43 -22.58
N VAL A 100 9.83 -13.18 -22.84
CA VAL A 100 8.94 -12.81 -23.96
C VAL A 100 9.67 -12.05 -25.05
N ALA A 101 10.77 -11.38 -24.76
CA ALA A 101 11.48 -10.91 -25.88
C ALA A 101 12.64 -9.96 -25.84
N LEU A 102 12.67 -8.87 -25.33
CA LEU A 102 13.76 -7.93 -25.59
C LEU A 102 14.64 -7.77 -24.36
N PRO A 103 15.95 -8.07 -24.45
CA PRO A 103 16.86 -7.75 -23.36
C PRO A 103 16.78 -6.25 -23.08
N SER A 104 16.33 -5.87 -21.89
CA SER A 104 16.50 -4.50 -21.43
C SER A 104 17.98 -4.19 -21.36
N ALA A 105 18.42 -3.22 -22.14
CA ALA A 105 19.82 -2.78 -22.16
C ALA A 105 20.27 -2.16 -20.82
N THR A 106 19.37 -1.93 -19.90
CA THR A 106 19.61 -1.18 -18.65
C THR A 106 19.60 -2.05 -17.39
N GLY A 107 19.21 -3.31 -17.48
CA GLY A 107 19.10 -4.18 -16.30
C GLY A 107 17.97 -3.81 -15.31
N ASP A 108 17.37 -2.67 -15.50
CA ASP A 108 16.11 -2.27 -14.88
C ASP A 108 14.99 -2.72 -15.82
N ASP A 109 14.10 -3.58 -15.32
CA ASP A 109 13.08 -4.16 -16.17
C ASP A 109 11.94 -3.19 -16.50
N GLY A 110 12.00 -1.96 -16.02
CA GLY A 110 11.14 -0.84 -16.45
C GLY A 110 9.64 -1.12 -16.33
N ARG A 111 9.27 -2.17 -15.60
CA ARG A 111 7.88 -2.59 -15.47
C ARG A 111 7.12 -1.66 -14.57
N THR A 112 5.90 -1.34 -15.00
CA THR A 112 4.98 -0.50 -14.24
C THR A 112 3.92 -1.32 -13.50
N TYR A 113 3.64 -2.53 -13.96
CA TYR A 113 2.62 -3.41 -13.40
C TYR A 113 3.01 -3.98 -12.03
N ARG A 114 2.09 -3.87 -11.10
CA ARG A 114 2.17 -4.44 -9.75
C ARG A 114 0.93 -5.30 -9.50
N PRO A 115 1.06 -6.61 -9.27
CA PRO A 115 -0.10 -7.51 -9.19
C PRO A 115 -1.15 -7.14 -8.13
N GLN A 116 -0.77 -6.41 -7.07
CA GLN A 116 -1.68 -5.97 -6.01
C GLN A 116 -2.49 -4.70 -6.34
N GLU A 117 -2.29 -4.09 -7.48
CA GLU A 117 -2.93 -2.82 -7.90
C GLU A 117 -4.44 -2.76 -7.70
N PRO A 118 -5.21 -3.83 -8.00
CA PRO A 118 -6.66 -3.81 -7.82
C PRO A 118 -7.10 -3.55 -6.38
N LEU A 119 -6.20 -3.64 -5.40
CA LEU A 119 -6.51 -3.53 -3.98
C LEU A 119 -6.10 -2.19 -3.34
N THR A 120 -5.55 -1.24 -4.10
CA THR A 120 -5.00 0.00 -3.53
C THR A 120 -6.04 0.82 -2.75
N THR A 121 -7.26 0.93 -3.24
CA THR A 121 -8.34 1.63 -2.54
C THR A 121 -8.71 0.95 -1.22
N GLN A 122 -8.79 -0.38 -1.19
CA GLN A 122 -9.09 -1.13 0.04
C GLN A 122 -7.94 -1.08 1.03
N VAL A 123 -6.71 -1.06 0.55
CA VAL A 123 -5.51 -0.90 1.41
C VAL A 123 -5.53 0.48 2.06
N LEU A 124 -5.79 1.53 1.29
CA LEU A 124 -5.86 2.89 1.85
C LEU A 124 -7.01 3.03 2.87
N ASP A 125 -8.20 2.46 2.61
CA ASP A 125 -9.29 2.46 3.59
C ASP A 125 -8.88 1.70 4.88
N ALA A 126 -8.18 0.58 4.76
CA ALA A 126 -7.68 -0.14 5.92
C ALA A 126 -6.64 0.68 6.71
N MET A 127 -5.78 1.43 6.03
CA MET A 127 -4.82 2.35 6.66
C MET A 127 -5.56 3.49 7.37
N ALA A 128 -6.54 4.12 6.73
CA ALA A 128 -7.36 5.17 7.33
C ALA A 128 -8.09 4.67 8.58
N ARG A 129 -8.68 3.49 8.53
CA ARG A 129 -9.31 2.83 9.70
C ARG A 129 -8.32 2.60 10.83
N SER A 130 -7.09 2.19 10.51
CA SER A 130 -6.05 1.95 11.50
C SER A 130 -5.64 3.24 12.20
N ILE A 131 -5.51 4.35 11.46
CA ILE A 131 -5.22 5.67 12.01
C ILE A 131 -6.38 6.15 12.90
N ALA A 132 -7.62 6.05 12.40
CA ALA A 132 -8.81 6.43 13.15
C ALA A 132 -8.97 5.61 14.45
N ALA A 133 -8.55 4.35 14.45
CA ALA A 133 -8.57 3.49 15.63
C ALA A 133 -7.43 3.82 16.63
N ALA A 134 -6.26 4.20 16.12
CA ALA A 134 -5.11 4.53 16.96
C ALA A 134 -5.34 5.80 17.81
N ARG A 135 -5.93 6.83 17.23
CA ARG A 135 -6.32 8.11 17.86
C ARG A 135 -5.24 8.89 18.59
N THR A 136 -4.20 8.27 19.02
CA THR A 136 -3.14 8.91 19.83
C THR A 136 -1.76 8.47 19.36
N GLY A 137 -0.81 9.38 19.51
CA GLY A 137 0.61 9.06 19.30
C GLY A 137 1.04 7.96 20.26
N PRO A 138 1.72 6.89 19.78
CA PRO A 138 1.98 5.69 20.56
C PRO A 138 2.97 5.93 21.72
N PHE A 139 3.76 6.98 21.67
CA PHE A 139 4.76 7.30 22.68
C PHE A 139 4.28 8.31 23.71
N THR A 140 3.61 9.36 23.23
CA THR A 140 3.24 10.49 24.06
C THR A 140 1.82 10.36 24.61
N GLY A 141 0.97 9.50 24.01
CA GLY A 141 -0.44 9.42 24.31
C GLY A 141 -1.24 10.65 23.86
N ARG A 142 -0.56 11.64 23.21
CA ARG A 142 -1.24 12.83 22.68
C ARG A 142 -2.22 12.42 21.58
N PRO A 143 -3.43 12.98 21.55
CA PRO A 143 -4.33 12.82 20.42
C PRO A 143 -3.65 13.20 19.11
N LEU A 144 -3.97 12.51 18.02
CA LEU A 144 -3.52 12.89 16.69
C LEU A 144 -4.17 14.22 16.31
N ASP A 145 -3.37 15.18 15.90
CA ASP A 145 -3.83 16.52 15.55
C ASP A 145 -4.25 16.59 14.07
N LEU A 146 -3.50 15.91 13.20
CA LEU A 146 -3.75 15.86 11.76
C LEU A 146 -3.06 14.66 11.11
N SER A 147 -3.38 14.44 9.83
CA SER A 147 -2.65 13.52 8.97
C SER A 147 -1.93 14.29 7.85
N ILE A 148 -0.76 13.81 7.46
CA ILE A 148 -0.03 14.30 6.29
C ILE A 148 0.15 13.15 5.33
N VAL A 149 -0.16 13.38 4.04
CA VAL A 149 0.05 12.42 2.95
C VAL A 149 1.12 12.99 2.03
N THR A 150 2.27 12.33 1.95
CA THR A 150 3.45 12.89 1.27
C THR A 150 3.76 12.16 -0.03
N GLY A 151 3.15 12.64 -1.10
CA GLY A 151 3.45 12.22 -2.46
C GLY A 151 2.85 10.89 -2.87
N ASP A 152 2.83 10.69 -4.17
CA ASP A 152 2.31 9.51 -4.86
C ASP A 152 0.94 9.09 -4.33
N LEU A 153 0.05 10.08 -4.31
CA LEU A 153 -1.34 9.94 -3.83
C LEU A 153 -2.12 9.02 -4.74
N THR A 154 -1.98 9.29 -6.04
CA THR A 154 -2.55 8.52 -7.15
C THR A 154 -1.42 7.88 -7.95
N ASP A 155 -1.74 6.88 -8.75
CA ASP A 155 -0.71 6.21 -9.54
C ASP A 155 -0.53 6.84 -10.93
N SER A 156 -1.60 7.35 -11.52
CA SER A 156 -1.59 7.85 -12.90
C SER A 156 -2.19 9.24 -13.06
N ALA A 157 -2.27 10.02 -11.98
CA ALA A 157 -2.81 11.38 -11.96
C ALA A 157 -4.23 11.51 -12.55
N GLN A 158 -5.05 10.46 -12.47
CA GLN A 158 -6.40 10.47 -13.01
C GLN A 158 -7.40 11.12 -12.06
N ALA A 159 -8.39 11.80 -12.60
CA ALA A 159 -9.39 12.50 -11.80
C ALA A 159 -10.23 11.56 -10.91
N ASN A 160 -10.53 10.35 -11.40
CA ASN A 160 -11.24 9.33 -10.63
C ASN A 160 -10.37 8.77 -9.48
N GLU A 161 -9.10 8.54 -9.70
CA GLU A 161 -8.14 8.11 -8.65
C GLU A 161 -8.09 9.15 -7.52
N LEU A 162 -7.97 10.42 -7.88
CA LEU A 162 -7.96 11.52 -6.91
C LEU A 162 -9.29 11.62 -6.16
N ALA A 163 -10.41 11.44 -6.86
CA ALA A 163 -11.73 11.45 -6.24
C ALA A 163 -11.91 10.28 -5.26
N TRP A 164 -11.41 9.09 -5.58
CA TRP A 164 -11.43 7.93 -4.70
C TRP A 164 -10.55 8.15 -3.48
N LEU A 165 -9.35 8.68 -3.67
CA LEU A 165 -8.44 9.04 -2.58
C LEU A 165 -9.12 9.99 -1.60
N ALA A 166 -9.66 11.10 -2.09
CA ALA A 166 -10.34 12.09 -1.25
C ALA A 166 -11.53 11.46 -0.51
N ALA A 167 -12.36 10.68 -1.19
CA ALA A 167 -13.49 9.98 -0.57
C ALA A 167 -13.05 8.98 0.50
N ILE A 168 -11.88 8.34 0.34
CA ILE A 168 -11.34 7.42 1.36
C ILE A 168 -10.85 8.19 2.58
N LEU A 169 -10.13 9.28 2.38
CA LEU A 169 -9.57 10.06 3.49
C LEU A 169 -10.65 10.84 4.27
N ASP A 170 -11.66 11.36 3.58
CA ASP A 170 -12.77 12.10 4.19
C ASP A 170 -13.86 11.20 4.80
N GLY A 171 -13.95 9.97 4.34
CA GLY A 171 -15.04 9.06 4.70
C GLY A 171 -16.25 9.25 3.77
N GLY A 172 -16.27 8.52 2.68
CA GLY A 172 -17.31 8.64 1.67
C GLY A 172 -17.52 7.36 0.88
N ARG A 173 -18.41 7.43 -0.11
CA ARG A 173 -18.65 6.31 -1.01
C ARG A 173 -17.58 6.26 -2.09
N VAL A 174 -16.97 5.11 -2.23
CA VAL A 174 -15.97 4.81 -3.26
C VAL A 174 -16.51 3.74 -4.19
N HIS A 175 -16.32 3.94 -5.49
CA HIS A 175 -16.61 2.94 -6.50
C HIS A 175 -15.37 2.79 -7.39
N PRO A 176 -14.43 1.91 -7.03
CA PRO A 176 -13.14 1.77 -7.71
C PRO A 176 -13.27 0.97 -9.00
N ASP A 177 -14.08 1.45 -9.91
CA ASP A 177 -14.42 0.82 -11.17
C ASP A 177 -14.67 1.90 -12.23
N SER A 178 -13.89 1.88 -13.30
CA SER A 178 -14.06 2.75 -14.47
C SER A 178 -14.45 1.96 -15.72
N GLY A 179 -14.48 0.63 -15.61
CA GLY A 179 -14.75 -0.27 -16.71
C GLY A 179 -16.21 -0.69 -16.84
N ASP A 180 -16.44 -1.78 -17.57
CA ASP A 180 -17.73 -2.41 -17.70
C ASP A 180 -18.21 -2.96 -16.35
N PRO A 181 -19.38 -2.56 -15.84
CA PRO A 181 -19.89 -3.08 -14.57
C PRO A 181 -20.07 -4.61 -14.54
N GLY A 182 -20.21 -5.25 -15.68
CA GLY A 182 -20.42 -6.68 -15.81
C GLY A 182 -19.14 -7.53 -15.76
N ARG A 183 -17.96 -6.93 -15.94
CA ARG A 183 -16.70 -7.67 -16.00
C ARG A 183 -15.50 -6.79 -15.70
N PHE A 184 -14.45 -7.42 -15.18
CA PHE A 184 -13.14 -6.76 -15.04
C PHE A 184 -12.45 -6.70 -16.41
N GLU A 185 -11.91 -5.54 -16.78
CA GLU A 185 -11.28 -5.26 -18.08
C GLU A 185 -9.78 -4.96 -18.01
N GLY A 186 -9.19 -4.94 -16.82
CA GLY A 186 -7.75 -4.75 -16.64
C GLY A 186 -6.91 -5.95 -17.10
N VAL A 187 -5.60 -5.78 -17.09
CA VAL A 187 -4.63 -6.79 -17.61
C VAL A 187 -4.69 -8.15 -16.90
N GLY A 188 -5.24 -8.24 -15.69
CA GLY A 188 -5.48 -9.49 -14.97
C GLY A 188 -6.73 -10.25 -15.41
N CYS A 189 -7.48 -9.75 -16.40
CA CYS A 189 -8.70 -10.37 -16.90
C CYS A 189 -8.43 -11.73 -17.56
N LEU A 190 -9.26 -12.75 -17.25
CA LEU A 190 -9.12 -14.07 -17.87
C LEU A 190 -9.41 -14.08 -19.37
N ALA A 191 -10.18 -13.12 -19.88
CA ALA A 191 -10.51 -13.04 -21.30
C ALA A 191 -9.27 -12.81 -22.20
N TRP A 192 -8.21 -12.24 -21.63
CA TRP A 192 -6.94 -11.94 -22.32
C TRP A 192 -5.77 -12.60 -21.60
N HIS A 193 -5.91 -13.79 -21.15
CA HIS A 193 -4.87 -14.43 -20.35
C HIS A 193 -3.47 -14.21 -20.98
N ASP A 194 -2.63 -13.51 -20.24
CA ASP A 194 -1.23 -13.28 -20.57
C ASP A 194 -0.38 -13.64 -19.35
N PRO A 195 0.57 -14.56 -19.46
CA PRO A 195 1.36 -15.01 -18.31
C PRO A 195 2.23 -13.92 -17.68
N ALA A 196 2.40 -12.76 -18.33
CA ALA A 196 3.10 -11.62 -17.74
C ALA A 196 2.33 -10.98 -16.59
N TYR A 197 1.02 -11.20 -16.50
CA TYR A 197 0.14 -10.59 -15.50
C TYR A 197 -0.45 -11.62 -14.55
N TRP A 198 -0.81 -11.17 -13.35
CA TRP A 198 -1.48 -12.00 -12.37
C TRP A 198 -2.95 -12.23 -12.70
N HIS A 199 -3.34 -13.47 -12.76
CA HIS A 199 -4.72 -13.89 -12.97
C HIS A 199 -5.28 -14.59 -11.72
N PRO A 200 -5.79 -13.83 -10.73
CA PRO A 200 -6.28 -14.42 -9.48
C PRO A 200 -7.48 -15.34 -9.68
N ASP A 201 -8.29 -15.12 -10.72
CA ASP A 201 -9.47 -15.92 -11.00
C ASP A 201 -9.17 -17.29 -11.61
N GLY A 202 -7.93 -17.56 -11.98
CA GLY A 202 -7.52 -18.86 -12.47
C GLY A 202 -6.81 -18.82 -13.83
N GLY A 203 -7.04 -19.83 -14.67
CA GLY A 203 -6.38 -20.00 -15.95
C GLY A 203 -5.02 -20.72 -15.84
N PRO A 204 -4.26 -20.80 -16.96
CA PRO A 204 -2.88 -21.29 -16.96
C PRO A 204 -2.00 -20.54 -15.98
N GLY A 205 -0.79 -21.03 -15.71
CA GLY A 205 0.18 -20.36 -14.87
C GLY A 205 0.51 -18.94 -15.33
N ASP A 206 0.90 -18.10 -14.40
CA ASP A 206 1.43 -16.78 -14.65
C ASP A 206 2.62 -16.50 -13.73
N ILE A 207 3.43 -15.52 -14.10
CA ILE A 207 4.68 -15.23 -13.39
C ILE A 207 4.45 -14.82 -11.94
N ALA A 208 3.41 -14.07 -11.67
CA ALA A 208 3.10 -13.64 -10.30
C ALA A 208 2.82 -14.85 -9.39
N ARG A 209 2.10 -15.84 -9.89
CA ARG A 209 1.82 -17.07 -9.14
C ARG A 209 3.05 -18.01 -9.08
N ASP A 210 3.69 -18.22 -10.21
CA ASP A 210 4.71 -19.27 -10.34
C ASP A 210 6.03 -18.85 -9.71
N ARG A 211 6.40 -17.56 -9.79
CA ARG A 211 7.69 -17.08 -9.27
C ARG A 211 7.56 -16.26 -7.98
N HIS A 212 6.47 -15.51 -7.83
CA HIS A 212 6.32 -14.56 -6.73
C HIS A 212 5.29 -14.99 -5.67
N GLY A 213 4.61 -16.13 -5.90
CA GLY A 213 3.72 -16.74 -4.91
C GLY A 213 2.40 -16.01 -4.69
N PHE A 214 1.96 -15.24 -5.67
CA PHE A 214 0.62 -14.67 -5.62
C PHE A 214 -0.43 -15.80 -5.64
N PRO A 215 -1.50 -15.68 -4.85
CA PRO A 215 -2.47 -16.77 -4.71
C PRO A 215 -3.44 -16.84 -5.89
N LEU A 216 -4.05 -18.01 -6.06
CA LEU A 216 -5.36 -18.08 -6.68
C LEU A 216 -6.39 -17.52 -5.69
N ALA A 217 -7.20 -16.58 -6.15
CA ALA A 217 -8.22 -15.90 -5.36
C ALA A 217 -9.44 -15.61 -6.23
N PRO A 218 -10.19 -16.63 -6.67
CA PRO A 218 -11.31 -16.45 -7.56
C PRO A 218 -12.35 -15.46 -7.02
N GLY A 219 -12.80 -14.53 -7.86
CA GLY A 219 -13.72 -13.47 -7.50
C GLY A 219 -13.05 -12.25 -6.87
N LEU A 220 -11.72 -12.23 -6.73
CA LEU A 220 -11.00 -11.09 -6.15
C LEU A 220 -11.17 -9.83 -6.98
N LEU A 221 -11.00 -9.91 -8.30
CA LEU A 221 -11.10 -8.75 -9.19
C LEU A 221 -12.51 -8.14 -9.15
N ASP A 222 -13.54 -8.98 -9.14
CA ASP A 222 -14.91 -8.51 -8.98
C ASP A 222 -15.19 -7.94 -7.58
N ALA A 223 -14.57 -8.48 -6.55
CA ALA A 223 -14.71 -7.95 -5.20
C ALA A 223 -14.01 -6.61 -5.04
N ALA A 224 -12.82 -6.45 -5.63
CA ALA A 224 -12.01 -5.25 -5.55
C ALA A 224 -12.69 -4.02 -6.15
N ARG A 225 -13.47 -4.19 -7.22
CA ARG A 225 -14.18 -3.10 -7.89
C ARG A 225 -15.58 -2.78 -7.33
N ARG A 226 -16.03 -3.54 -6.31
CA ARG A 226 -17.35 -3.26 -5.70
C ARG A 226 -17.35 -1.93 -4.95
N PRO A 227 -18.45 -1.17 -5.03
CA PRO A 227 -18.61 0.02 -4.22
C PRO A 227 -18.55 -0.31 -2.72
N PHE A 228 -17.88 0.56 -1.98
CA PHE A 228 -17.84 0.50 -0.52
C PHE A 228 -17.96 1.89 0.09
N THR A 229 -18.17 1.96 1.41
CA THR A 229 -18.13 3.21 2.15
C THR A 229 -16.88 3.22 3.02
N ALA A 230 -16.01 4.16 2.74
CA ALA A 230 -14.79 4.37 3.51
C ALA A 230 -15.11 4.98 4.87
N ALA A 231 -14.31 4.65 5.87
CA ALA A 231 -14.49 5.16 7.23
C ALA A 231 -13.97 6.59 7.39
N GLY A 232 -13.01 7.00 6.57
CA GLY A 232 -12.28 8.25 6.72
C GLY A 232 -11.20 8.20 7.81
N LEU A 233 -10.34 9.18 7.80
CA LEU A 233 -9.32 9.37 8.83
C LEU A 233 -9.91 9.87 10.15
N GLY A 234 -11.04 10.60 10.07
CA GLY A 234 -11.61 11.30 11.23
C GLY A 234 -10.70 12.42 11.77
N LEU A 235 -9.77 12.90 10.97
CA LEU A 235 -8.79 13.94 11.27
C LEU A 235 -8.67 14.88 10.07
N PRO A 236 -8.34 16.16 10.28
CA PRO A 236 -7.88 17.01 9.19
C PRO A 236 -6.67 16.39 8.50
N TRP A 237 -6.58 16.54 7.19
CA TRP A 237 -5.44 16.05 6.46
C TRP A 237 -4.91 17.06 5.44
N LEU A 238 -3.62 16.98 5.19
CA LEU A 238 -2.92 17.76 4.19
C LEU A 238 -2.16 16.80 3.27
N ALA A 239 -2.10 17.14 2.00
CA ALA A 239 -1.35 16.36 1.03
C ALA A 239 -0.39 17.24 0.23
N VAL A 240 0.72 16.65 -0.16
CA VAL A 240 1.62 17.16 -1.20
C VAL A 240 1.69 16.12 -2.30
N TYR A 241 1.81 16.56 -3.53
CA TYR A 241 1.93 15.64 -4.66
C TYR A 241 3.34 15.06 -4.78
N GLY A 242 3.44 13.87 -5.34
CA GLY A 242 4.67 13.21 -5.75
C GLY A 242 4.83 13.18 -7.28
N ASN A 243 5.76 12.38 -7.75
CA ASN A 243 6.00 12.27 -9.20
C ASN A 243 4.85 11.54 -9.93
N HIS A 244 4.20 10.56 -9.30
CA HIS A 244 3.04 9.89 -9.88
C HIS A 244 1.80 10.77 -9.97
N ASP A 245 1.69 11.79 -9.13
CA ASP A 245 0.61 12.77 -9.18
C ASP A 245 0.82 13.84 -10.26
N GLY A 246 1.86 13.72 -11.07
CA GLY A 246 2.15 14.60 -12.19
C GLY A 246 1.22 14.36 -13.38
N LEU A 247 1.31 15.27 -14.37
CA LEU A 247 0.44 15.22 -15.57
C LEU A 247 0.84 14.15 -16.59
N VAL A 248 2.00 13.58 -16.46
CA VAL A 248 2.49 12.49 -17.30
C VAL A 248 2.86 11.39 -16.35
N GLN A 249 2.39 10.18 -16.63
CA GLN A 249 2.62 8.98 -15.83
C GLN A 249 3.93 9.05 -15.07
N GLY A 250 3.77 9.13 -13.76
CA GLY A 250 4.88 9.30 -12.88
C GLY A 250 5.82 8.11 -12.89
#